data_c2cc35e06e09f9852d7d06a5c35086ed
#
_entry.id   c2cc35e06e09f9852d7d06a5c35086ed
#
_cell.length_a   1.000
_cell.length_b   1.000
_cell.length_c   1.000
_cell.angle_alpha   90.00
_cell.angle_beta   90.00
_cell.angle_gamma   90.00
#
_symmetry.space_group_name_H-M   'P 1'
#
loop_
_entity.id
_entity.type
_entity.pdbx_description
1 polymer ?
#
loop_
_entity_poly.entity_id
_entity_poly.type
_entity_poly.pdbx_seq_one_letter_code
_entity_poly.pdbx_strand_id
1 'polypeptide(L)' 'MSNEWNERLLESLYNEAYDELVADGMDEKEAEEHAADLAITRFQEM' A
#
# COMPACT_ATOMS: atom_id res chain seq x y z
N MET A 1 7.25 15.88 -14.11
CA MET A 1 7.93 15.96 -13.56
C MET A 1 7.85 15.61 -12.25
N SER A 2 7.35 15.50 -11.55
CA SER A 2 7.43 15.14 -10.49
C SER A 2 6.71 14.12 -10.03
N ASN A 3 7.04 12.94 -10.36
CA ASN A 3 6.41 11.77 -9.89
C ASN A 3 6.99 11.33 -8.56
N GLU A 4 8.01 12.01 -8.10
CA GLU A 4 8.59 11.66 -6.80
C GLU A 4 7.58 11.76 -5.69
N TRP A 5 6.77 12.81 -5.71
CA TRP A 5 5.79 13.00 -4.67
C TRP A 5 4.74 11.89 -4.70
N ASN A 6 4.29 11.56 -5.90
CA ASN A 6 3.30 10.49 -6.06
C ASN A 6 3.85 9.14 -5.66
N GLU A 7 5.11 8.90 -6.00
CA GLU A 7 5.74 7.63 -5.63
C GLU A 7 5.86 7.49 -4.12
N ARG A 8 6.22 8.57 -3.45
CA ARG A 8 6.35 8.53 -2.00
C ARG A 8 5.00 8.31 -1.33
N LEU A 9 3.98 8.96 -1.86
CA LEU A 9 2.65 8.78 -1.31
C LEU A 9 2.18 7.35 -1.49
N LEU A 10 2.37 6.81 -2.67
CA LEU A 10 1.95 5.45 -2.95
C LEU A 10 2.70 4.45 -2.07
N GLU A 11 3.98 4.66 -1.89
CA GLU A 11 4.79 3.79 -1.04
C GLU A 11 4.30 3.86 0.41
N SER A 12 3.97 5.04 0.86
CA SER A 12 3.47 5.22 2.21
C SER A 12 2.16 4.48 2.41
N LEU A 13 1.27 4.59 1.43
CA LEU A 13 0.00 3.88 1.48
C LEU A 13 0.19 2.37 1.46
N TYR A 14 1.14 1.92 0.66
CA TYR A 14 1.46 0.51 0.58
C TYR A 14 1.97 -0.02 1.93
N ASN A 15 2.91 0.71 2.52
CA ASN A 15 3.47 0.30 3.80
C ASN A 15 2.41 0.24 4.89
N GLU A 16 1.52 1.21 4.90
CA GLU A 16 0.47 1.26 5.88
C GLU A 16 -0.49 0.08 5.71
N ALA A 17 -0.88 -0.19 4.47
CA ALA A 17 -1.78 -1.30 4.19
C ALA A 17 -1.11 -2.64 4.53
N TYR A 18 0.17 -2.77 4.20
CA TYR A 18 0.91 -3.98 4.48
C TYR A 18 0.94 -4.26 5.99
N ASP A 19 1.24 -3.21 6.76
CA ASP A 19 1.28 -3.34 8.21
C ASP A 19 -0.06 -3.80 8.76
N GLU A 20 -1.13 -3.22 8.29
CA GLU A 20 -2.46 -3.59 8.75
C GLU A 20 -2.78 -5.05 8.45
N LEU A 21 -2.43 -5.49 7.26
CA LEU A 21 -2.74 -6.86 6.86
C LEU A 21 -1.92 -7.87 7.65
N VAL A 22 -0.66 -7.57 7.87
CA VAL A 22 0.19 -8.46 8.65
C VAL A 22 -0.29 -8.50 10.10
N ALA A 23 -0.72 -7.37 10.63
CA ALA A 23 -1.24 -7.30 11.98
C ALA A 23 -2.50 -8.14 12.12
N ASP A 24 -3.25 -8.30 11.02
CA ASP A 24 -4.45 -9.12 11.04
C ASP A 24 -4.13 -10.60 10.94
N GLY A 25 -2.88 -10.96 10.78
CA GLY A 25 -2.49 -12.36 10.69
C GLY A 25 -2.28 -12.86 9.28
N MET A 26 -2.29 -11.99 8.30
CA MET A 26 -2.11 -12.40 6.92
C MET A 26 -0.65 -12.74 6.64
N ASP A 27 -0.42 -13.74 5.81
CA ASP A 27 0.92 -14.14 5.42
C ASP A 27 1.61 -13.00 4.68
N GLU A 28 2.93 -12.90 4.81
CA GLU A 28 3.67 -11.81 4.21
C GLU A 28 3.43 -11.71 2.70
N LYS A 29 3.45 -12.84 2.04
CA LYS A 29 3.30 -12.86 0.60
C LYS A 29 1.92 -12.37 0.19
N GLU A 30 0.90 -12.83 0.88
CA GLU A 30 -0.46 -12.40 0.58
C GLU A 30 -0.64 -10.94 0.96
N ALA A 31 -0.02 -10.52 2.06
CA ALA A 31 -0.12 -9.14 2.49
C ALA A 31 0.48 -8.21 1.44
N GLU A 32 1.58 -8.62 0.81
CA GLU A 32 2.18 -7.80 -0.23
C GLU A 32 1.24 -7.59 -1.40
N GLU A 33 0.60 -8.66 -1.84
CA GLU A 33 -0.30 -8.57 -2.97
C GLU A 33 -1.51 -7.71 -2.65
N HIS A 34 -2.11 -7.93 -1.50
CA HIS A 34 -3.28 -7.17 -1.11
C HIS A 34 -2.94 -5.72 -0.80
N ALA A 35 -1.74 -5.48 -0.23
CA ALA A 35 -1.33 -4.14 0.09
C ALA A 35 -1.17 -3.30 -1.17
N ALA A 36 -0.66 -3.90 -2.24
CA ALA A 36 -0.51 -3.18 -3.50
C ALA A 36 -1.89 -2.76 -4.03
N ASP A 37 -2.86 -3.66 -3.96
CA ASP A 37 -4.20 -3.37 -4.41
C ASP A 37 -4.82 -2.26 -3.57
N LEU A 38 -4.70 -2.36 -2.26
CA LEU A 38 -5.26 -1.37 -1.36
C LEU A 38 -4.61 -0.01 -1.55
N ALA A 39 -3.29 -0.01 -1.75
CA ALA A 39 -2.58 1.25 -1.94
C ALA A 39 -3.06 1.96 -3.20
N ILE A 40 -3.23 1.21 -4.27
CA ILE A 40 -3.69 1.79 -5.52
C ILE A 40 -5.10 2.32 -5.37
N THR A 41 -5.97 1.56 -4.72
CA THR A 41 -7.35 1.98 -4.51
C THR A 41 -7.41 3.25 -3.68
N ARG A 42 -6.66 3.29 -2.60
CA ARG A 42 -6.66 4.47 -1.74
C ARG A 42 -6.09 5.68 -2.47
N PHE A 43 -5.07 5.44 -3.27
CA PHE A 43 -4.45 6.51 -4.03
C PHE A 43 -5.44 7.12 -5.03
N GLN A 44 -6.24 6.27 -5.66
CA GLN A 44 -7.22 6.74 -6.62
C GLN A 44 -8.39 7.48 -5.97
N GLU A 45 -8.67 7.16 -4.73
CA GLU A 45 -9.78 7.78 -4.03
C GLU A 45 -9.43 9.10 -3.35
N MET A 46 -8.18 9.48 -3.41
CA MET A 46 -7.76 10.74 -2.77
C MET A 46 -8.10 11.97 -3.63
#